data_a175022edb444970c0dae3ed3a354158
#
_entry.id   a175022edb444970c0dae3ed3a354158
#
_cell.length_a   1.000
_cell.length_b   1.000
_cell.length_c   1.000
_cell.angle_alpha   90.00
_cell.angle_beta   90.00
_cell.angle_gamma   90.00
#
_symmetry.space_group_name_H-M   'P 1'
#
loop_
_entity.id
_entity.type
_entity.pdbx_description
1 polymer ?
#
loop_
_entity_poly.entity_id
_entity_poly.type
_entity_poly.pdbx_seq_one_letter_code
_entity_poly.pdbx_strand_id
1 'polypeptide(L)'
;KYDSITIIHNETSTGTMSDIKALMEVIKKYPEVISIIDTVSSFSALPIKKDELGIDVMITGSQKALACPPGLSLLSVSDRAMERASKTEGRGYYFDFLEFKKFFEKNQTPSTPVISLIFALESKLDDIFEEGLEHRYARHLENNKIVREWGYGHGFKLFPEEKYGSVSLNCFANTLDVDI
;
A
#
# COMPACT_ATOMS: atom_id res chain seq x y z
N LYS A 1 9.29 -21.69 13.50
CA LYS A 1 9.65 -20.30 13.78
C LYS A 1 9.48 -19.52 12.49
N TYR A 2 8.82 -18.38 12.54
CA TYR A 2 8.59 -17.51 11.39
C TYR A 2 9.58 -16.35 11.42
N ASP A 3 10.14 -15.97 10.27
CA ASP A 3 11.14 -14.91 10.12
C ASP A 3 10.55 -13.62 9.58
N SER A 4 9.36 -13.69 8.99
CA SER A 4 8.63 -12.54 8.46
C SER A 4 7.12 -12.75 8.50
N ILE A 5 6.40 -11.65 8.41
CA ILE A 5 4.95 -11.64 8.26
C ILE A 5 4.57 -10.68 7.13
N THR A 6 3.70 -11.13 6.23
CA THR A 6 3.11 -10.28 5.19
C THR A 6 1.67 -9.97 5.58
N ILE A 7 1.29 -8.68 5.48
CA ILE A 7 -0.05 -8.20 5.78
C ILE A 7 -0.53 -7.34 4.62
N ILE A 8 -1.74 -7.60 4.15
CA ILE A 8 -2.45 -6.72 3.22
C ILE A 8 -3.20 -5.69 4.04
N HIS A 9 -2.86 -4.40 3.88
CA HIS A 9 -3.56 -3.32 4.57
C HIS A 9 -4.99 -3.17 4.07
N ASN A 10 -5.18 -3.22 2.77
CA ASN A 10 -6.49 -3.02 2.15
C ASN A 10 -6.72 -4.05 1.04
N GLU A 11 -7.56 -5.06 1.31
CA GLU A 11 -7.89 -6.11 0.35
C GLU A 11 -8.96 -5.62 -0.63
N THR A 12 -8.57 -5.46 -1.88
CA THR A 12 -9.41 -4.87 -2.92
C THR A 12 -10.64 -5.73 -3.24
N SER A 13 -10.47 -7.05 -3.30
CA SER A 13 -11.53 -7.98 -3.72
C SER A 13 -12.70 -8.04 -2.74
N THR A 14 -12.46 -7.73 -1.48
CA THR A 14 -13.46 -7.79 -0.41
C THR A 14 -13.81 -6.42 0.15
N GLY A 15 -13.04 -5.38 -0.16
CA GLY A 15 -13.18 -4.07 0.46
C GLY A 15 -12.84 -4.04 1.95
N THR A 16 -12.06 -5.02 2.43
CA THR A 16 -11.68 -5.13 3.84
C THR A 16 -10.38 -4.41 4.12
N MET A 17 -10.33 -3.63 5.19
CA MET A 17 -9.13 -2.95 5.66
C MET A 17 -8.67 -3.54 7.00
N SER A 18 -7.39 -3.90 7.08
CA SER A 18 -6.75 -4.40 8.29
C SER A 18 -6.34 -3.24 9.22
N ASP A 19 -6.55 -3.39 10.51
CA ASP A 19 -6.00 -2.46 11.51
C ASP A 19 -4.50 -2.71 11.68
N ILE A 20 -3.70 -2.11 10.77
CA ILE A 20 -2.23 -2.28 10.82
C ILE A 20 -1.62 -1.72 12.10
N LYS A 21 -2.25 -0.74 12.75
CA LYS A 21 -1.74 -0.21 14.03
C LYS A 21 -1.82 -1.28 15.10
N ALA A 22 -2.99 -1.89 15.28
CA ALA A 22 -3.17 -2.96 16.27
C ALA A 22 -2.29 -4.18 15.95
N LEU A 23 -2.15 -4.53 14.66
CA LEU A 23 -1.30 -5.65 14.24
C LEU A 23 0.18 -5.36 14.53
N MET A 24 0.66 -4.15 14.24
CA MET A 24 2.05 -3.77 14.52
C MET A 24 2.37 -3.75 16.02
N GLU A 25 1.41 -3.40 16.90
CA GLU A 25 1.59 -3.51 18.35
C GLU A 25 1.82 -4.96 18.83
N VAL A 26 1.24 -5.92 18.11
CA VAL A 26 1.51 -7.35 18.36
C VAL A 26 2.88 -7.74 17.80
N ILE A 27 3.20 -7.34 16.56
CA ILE A 27 4.44 -7.71 15.87
C ILE A 27 5.68 -7.16 16.61
N LYS A 28 5.60 -5.96 17.19
CA LYS A 28 6.67 -5.38 18.00
C LYS A 28 7.13 -6.27 19.16
N LYS A 29 6.30 -7.21 19.61
CA LYS A 29 6.68 -8.18 20.66
C LYS A 29 7.60 -9.29 20.14
N TYR A 30 7.80 -9.34 18.83
CA TYR A 30 8.60 -10.36 18.14
C TYR A 30 9.69 -9.69 17.28
N PRO A 31 10.73 -9.16 17.92
CA PRO A 31 11.75 -8.34 17.24
C PRO A 31 12.54 -9.08 16.15
N GLU A 32 12.46 -10.42 16.10
CA GLU A 32 13.06 -11.23 15.04
C GLU A 32 12.22 -11.30 13.76
N VAL A 33 10.94 -10.89 13.82
CA VAL A 33 10.02 -10.99 12.68
C VAL A 33 10.05 -9.70 11.87
N ILE A 34 10.33 -9.79 10.58
CA ILE A 34 10.27 -8.67 9.63
C ILE A 34 8.82 -8.48 9.17
N SER A 35 8.30 -7.27 9.28
CA SER A 35 6.97 -6.92 8.80
C SER A 35 7.01 -6.42 7.35
N ILE A 36 6.15 -6.97 6.51
CA ILE A 36 5.99 -6.60 5.10
C ILE A 36 4.52 -6.23 4.88
N ILE A 37 4.25 -4.96 4.60
CA ILE A 37 2.89 -4.45 4.47
C ILE A 37 2.61 -4.10 3.00
N ASP A 38 1.63 -4.78 2.42
CA ASP A 38 1.07 -4.41 1.13
C ASP A 38 0.10 -3.25 1.32
N THR A 39 0.42 -2.11 0.74
CA THR A 39 -0.39 -0.89 0.77
C THR A 39 -0.87 -0.48 -0.63
N VAL A 40 -0.84 -1.38 -1.59
CA VAL A 40 -1.17 -1.07 -3.00
C VAL A 40 -2.52 -0.36 -3.12
N SER A 41 -3.54 -0.81 -2.41
CA SER A 41 -4.90 -0.23 -2.48
C SER A 41 -5.20 0.82 -1.41
N SER A 42 -4.23 1.20 -0.59
CA SER A 42 -4.41 2.18 0.49
C SER A 42 -3.42 3.36 0.44
N PHE A 43 -2.23 3.13 -0.12
CA PHE A 43 -1.19 4.17 -0.20
C PHE A 43 -1.71 5.42 -0.93
N SER A 44 -1.38 6.60 -0.40
CA SER A 44 -1.83 7.91 -0.92
C SER A 44 -3.33 8.20 -0.81
N ALA A 45 -4.18 7.23 -0.39
CA ALA A 45 -5.60 7.47 -0.11
C ALA A 45 -5.90 7.74 1.37
N LEU A 46 -5.00 7.31 2.26
CA LEU A 46 -5.09 7.53 3.71
C LEU A 46 -3.69 7.60 4.32
N PRO A 47 -3.54 8.19 5.53
CA PRO A 47 -2.24 8.31 6.17
C PRO A 47 -1.71 6.96 6.64
N ILE A 48 -0.47 6.63 6.25
CA ILE A 48 0.26 5.47 6.73
C ILE A 48 1.63 5.92 7.22
N LYS A 49 1.78 6.03 8.52
CA LYS A 49 3.01 6.50 9.16
C LYS A 49 3.96 5.34 9.40
N LYS A 50 4.63 4.90 8.36
CA LYS A 50 5.50 3.71 8.34
C LYS A 50 6.47 3.66 9.50
N ASP A 51 7.21 4.75 9.73
CA ASP A 51 8.28 4.79 10.72
C ASP A 51 7.73 4.82 12.16
N GLU A 52 6.64 5.57 12.41
CA GLU A 52 5.96 5.58 13.71
C GLU A 52 5.38 4.20 14.04
N LEU A 53 4.86 3.50 13.04
CA LEU A 53 4.33 2.14 13.20
C LEU A 53 5.44 1.08 13.33
N GLY A 54 6.67 1.39 12.90
CA GLY A 54 7.79 0.47 12.90
C GLY A 54 7.68 -0.61 11.83
N ILE A 55 7.06 -0.29 10.70
CA ILE A 55 6.94 -1.19 9.55
C ILE A 55 8.29 -1.34 8.86
N ASP A 56 8.72 -2.57 8.58
CA ASP A 56 10.01 -2.81 7.95
C ASP A 56 9.98 -2.61 6.45
N VAL A 57 9.01 -3.19 5.78
CA VAL A 57 8.84 -3.07 4.33
C VAL A 57 7.42 -2.65 4.03
N MET A 58 7.28 -1.56 3.28
CA MET A 58 6.01 -1.09 2.77
C MET A 58 6.06 -1.09 1.25
N ILE A 59 5.05 -1.68 0.61
CA ILE A 59 5.01 -1.86 -0.84
C ILE A 59 3.76 -1.20 -1.39
N THR A 60 3.90 -0.48 -2.51
CA THR A 60 2.76 0.02 -3.29
C THR A 60 3.03 -0.05 -4.79
N GLY A 61 2.01 0.20 -5.58
CA GLY A 61 2.07 0.26 -7.03
C GLY A 61 1.58 1.60 -7.58
N SER A 62 1.99 1.93 -8.80
CA SER A 62 1.66 3.20 -9.46
C SER A 62 0.19 3.35 -9.87
N GLN A 63 -0.54 2.23 -10.09
CA GLN A 63 -1.84 2.19 -10.76
C GLN A 63 -3.07 2.37 -9.86
N LYS A 64 -2.90 2.63 -8.57
CA LYS A 64 -4.01 2.85 -7.63
C LYS A 64 -4.16 4.33 -7.31
N ALA A 65 -4.19 4.73 -6.06
CA ALA A 65 -4.40 6.14 -5.69
C ALA A 65 -3.28 7.09 -6.12
N LEU A 66 -2.12 6.60 -6.56
CA LEU A 66 -1.12 7.42 -7.25
C LEU A 66 -1.56 7.87 -8.66
N ALA A 67 -2.61 7.24 -9.21
CA ALA A 67 -3.23 7.60 -10.49
C ALA A 67 -2.28 7.64 -11.70
N CYS A 68 -1.27 6.76 -11.69
CA CYS A 68 -0.39 6.52 -12.83
C CYS A 68 -0.76 5.20 -13.54
N PRO A 69 -0.32 4.97 -14.78
CA PRO A 69 -0.42 3.65 -15.39
C PRO A 69 0.29 2.57 -14.57
N PRO A 70 -0.11 1.28 -14.70
CA PRO A 70 0.61 0.18 -14.06
C PRO A 70 2.02 0.03 -14.65
N GLY A 71 2.99 -0.42 -13.84
CA GLY A 71 4.35 -0.70 -14.29
C GLY A 71 5.46 -0.28 -13.33
N LEU A 72 5.15 0.41 -12.22
CA LEU A 72 6.11 0.70 -11.16
C LEU A 72 5.65 0.07 -9.83
N SER A 73 6.60 -0.54 -9.15
CA SER A 73 6.49 -0.86 -7.72
C SER A 73 7.38 0.09 -6.93
N LEU A 74 6.82 0.64 -5.86
CA LEU A 74 7.50 1.55 -4.95
C LEU A 74 7.65 0.86 -3.60
N LEU A 75 8.85 0.87 -3.05
CA LEU A 75 9.15 0.22 -1.79
C LEU A 75 9.83 1.20 -0.83
N SER A 76 9.42 1.13 0.43
CA SER A 76 10.17 1.73 1.52
C SER A 76 10.66 0.62 2.44
N VAL A 77 11.99 0.53 2.64
CA VAL A 77 12.65 -0.56 3.35
C VAL A 77 13.41 0.00 4.54
N SER A 78 13.21 -0.58 5.74
CA SER A 78 13.92 -0.18 6.96
C SER A 78 15.36 -0.69 6.97
N ASP A 79 16.22 -0.04 7.77
CA ASP A 79 17.60 -0.52 7.99
C ASP A 79 17.62 -1.93 8.57
N ARG A 80 16.66 -2.27 9.43
CA ARG A 80 16.51 -3.62 9.99
C ARG A 80 16.23 -4.66 8.91
N ALA A 81 15.37 -4.35 7.94
CA ALA A 81 15.10 -5.24 6.80
C ALA A 81 16.32 -5.35 5.88
N MET A 82 17.04 -4.25 5.65
CA MET A 82 18.29 -4.27 4.89
C MET A 82 19.38 -5.11 5.57
N GLU A 83 19.51 -4.99 6.89
CA GLU A 83 20.43 -5.81 7.66
C GLU A 83 20.06 -7.31 7.59
N ARG A 84 18.76 -7.63 7.67
CA ARG A 84 18.29 -9.01 7.48
C ARG A 84 18.62 -9.52 6.08
N ALA A 85 18.37 -8.72 5.04
CA ALA A 85 18.69 -9.07 3.65
C ALA A 85 20.19 -9.37 3.47
N SER A 86 21.08 -8.60 4.12
CA SER A 86 22.53 -8.81 4.03
C SER A 86 23.01 -10.17 4.60
N LYS A 87 22.24 -10.74 5.51
CA LYS A 87 22.52 -12.03 6.17
C LYS A 87 21.78 -13.20 5.50
N THR A 88 21.00 -12.94 4.47
CA THR A 88 20.19 -13.96 3.77
C THR A 88 20.89 -14.37 2.48
N GLU A 89 21.06 -15.67 2.29
CA GLU A 89 21.56 -16.25 1.04
C GLU A 89 20.40 -16.52 0.05
N GLY A 90 20.71 -16.68 -1.23
CA GLY A 90 19.73 -17.06 -2.25
C GLY A 90 18.69 -15.99 -2.57
N ARG A 91 19.03 -14.71 -2.42
CA ARG A 91 18.13 -13.57 -2.66
C ARG A 91 17.66 -13.42 -4.11
N GLY A 92 18.26 -14.16 -5.03
CA GLY A 92 17.99 -14.01 -6.44
C GLY A 92 18.74 -12.83 -7.07
N TYR A 93 18.34 -12.46 -8.28
CA TYR A 93 18.99 -11.37 -9.03
C TYR A 93 18.12 -10.10 -9.07
N TYR A 94 16.85 -10.22 -9.48
CA TYR A 94 15.99 -9.07 -9.76
C TYR A 94 15.39 -8.43 -8.51
N PHE A 95 15.07 -9.22 -7.48
CA PHE A 95 14.41 -8.74 -6.26
C PHE A 95 15.37 -8.59 -5.07
N ASP A 96 16.67 -8.44 -5.32
CA ASP A 96 17.67 -8.29 -4.26
C ASP A 96 17.73 -6.83 -3.79
N PHE A 97 17.30 -6.54 -2.57
CA PHE A 97 17.35 -5.21 -1.96
C PHE A 97 18.76 -4.63 -1.90
N LEU A 98 19.80 -5.48 -1.74
CA LEU A 98 21.17 -5.01 -1.69
C LEU A 98 21.65 -4.51 -3.07
N GLU A 99 21.24 -5.17 -4.14
CA GLU A 99 21.52 -4.69 -5.50
C GLU A 99 20.77 -3.39 -5.78
N PHE A 100 19.49 -3.28 -5.40
CA PHE A 100 18.75 -2.02 -5.52
C PHE A 100 19.42 -0.88 -4.75
N LYS A 101 19.85 -1.11 -3.51
CA LYS A 101 20.55 -0.11 -2.70
C LYS A 101 21.84 0.36 -3.35
N LYS A 102 22.67 -0.57 -3.81
CA LYS A 102 23.95 -0.29 -4.50
C LYS A 102 23.78 0.60 -5.74
N PHE A 103 22.72 0.39 -6.51
CA PHE A 103 22.41 1.22 -7.67
C PHE A 103 21.78 2.55 -7.27
N PHE A 104 20.89 2.54 -6.28
CA PHE A 104 20.28 3.76 -5.74
C PHE A 104 21.32 4.76 -5.24
N GLU A 105 22.36 4.32 -4.53
CA GLU A 105 23.47 5.17 -4.06
C GLU A 105 24.26 5.81 -5.20
N LYS A 106 24.14 5.30 -6.43
CA LYS A 106 24.74 5.83 -7.64
C LYS A 106 23.75 6.63 -8.50
N ASN A 107 22.53 6.87 -8.04
CA ASN A 107 21.42 7.42 -8.81
C ASN A 107 21.14 6.60 -10.10
N GLN A 108 21.17 5.30 -9.99
CA GLN A 108 20.97 4.34 -11.08
C GLN A 108 19.93 3.30 -10.68
N THR A 109 19.55 2.48 -11.64
CA THR A 109 18.72 1.28 -11.45
C THR A 109 19.44 0.04 -11.91
N PRO A 110 19.19 -1.16 -11.32
CA PRO A 110 19.85 -2.41 -11.74
C PRO A 110 19.52 -2.81 -13.19
N SER A 111 18.36 -2.39 -13.68
CA SER A 111 17.86 -2.68 -15.03
C SER A 111 17.35 -1.40 -15.67
N THR A 112 17.14 -1.40 -16.97
CA THR A 112 16.54 -0.25 -17.68
C THR A 112 15.19 0.12 -17.08
N PRO A 113 15.02 1.33 -16.52
CA PRO A 113 13.77 1.74 -15.90
C PRO A 113 12.72 2.15 -16.94
N VAL A 114 11.46 2.14 -16.56
CA VAL A 114 10.36 2.67 -17.38
C VAL A 114 10.34 4.20 -17.24
N ILE A 115 11.18 4.89 -17.99
CA ILE A 115 11.44 6.33 -17.86
C ILE A 115 10.15 7.15 -17.97
N SER A 116 9.26 6.82 -18.92
CA SER A 116 7.98 7.53 -19.08
C SER A 116 7.08 7.45 -17.85
N LEU A 117 7.08 6.32 -17.16
CA LEU A 117 6.31 6.19 -15.91
C LEU A 117 6.97 6.92 -14.74
N ILE A 118 8.30 7.04 -14.71
CA ILE A 118 8.99 7.82 -13.69
C ILE A 118 8.61 9.29 -13.83
N PHE A 119 8.64 9.86 -15.04
CA PHE A 119 8.17 11.23 -15.29
C PHE A 119 6.68 11.42 -14.97
N ALA A 120 5.83 10.43 -15.30
CA ALA A 120 4.42 10.48 -14.93
C ALA A 120 4.23 10.47 -13.41
N LEU A 121 5.02 9.69 -12.69
CA LEU A 121 5.00 9.65 -11.23
C LEU A 121 5.49 10.97 -10.63
N GLU A 122 6.57 11.55 -11.14
CA GLU A 122 7.09 12.86 -10.72
C GLU A 122 6.00 13.93 -10.83
N SER A 123 5.42 14.09 -12.04
CA SER A 123 4.32 15.04 -12.26
C SER A 123 3.12 14.78 -11.33
N LYS A 124 2.81 13.50 -11.04
CA LYS A 124 1.72 13.16 -10.13
C LYS A 124 2.05 13.43 -8.66
N LEU A 125 3.29 13.32 -8.26
CA LEU A 125 3.74 13.72 -6.93
C LEU A 125 3.65 15.24 -6.75
N ASP A 126 3.98 16.02 -7.79
CA ASP A 126 3.80 17.48 -7.76
C ASP A 126 2.32 17.85 -7.54
N ASP A 127 1.39 17.24 -8.29
CA ASP A 127 -0.06 17.42 -8.10
C ASP A 127 -0.49 17.07 -6.66
N ILE A 128 0.03 15.97 -6.11
CA ILE A 128 -0.30 15.50 -4.76
C ILE A 128 0.21 16.46 -3.68
N PHE A 129 1.42 17.00 -3.86
CA PHE A 129 1.99 17.97 -2.92
C PHE A 129 1.31 19.34 -3.04
N GLU A 130 0.88 19.76 -4.22
CA GLU A 130 0.09 20.96 -4.43
C GLU A 130 -1.29 20.84 -3.79
N GLU A 131 -1.98 19.69 -3.95
CA GLU A 131 -3.26 19.39 -3.26
C GLU A 131 -3.08 19.41 -1.74
N GLY A 132 -1.97 18.93 -1.24
CA GLY A 132 -1.68 18.70 0.17
C GLY A 132 -2.26 17.37 0.68
N LEU A 133 -1.44 16.63 1.46
CA LEU A 133 -1.78 15.27 1.88
C LEU A 133 -3.07 15.18 2.69
N GLU A 134 -3.30 16.11 3.61
CA GLU A 134 -4.50 16.12 4.46
C GLU A 134 -5.79 16.37 3.64
N HIS A 135 -5.74 17.31 2.68
CA HIS A 135 -6.84 17.53 1.76
C HIS A 135 -7.12 16.32 0.89
N ARG A 136 -6.06 15.68 0.41
CA ARG A 136 -6.17 14.46 -0.38
C ARG A 136 -6.83 13.32 0.40
N TYR A 137 -6.41 13.08 1.63
CA TYR A 137 -7.02 12.05 2.47
C TYR A 137 -8.50 12.35 2.76
N ALA A 138 -8.82 13.60 3.08
CA ALA A 138 -10.19 14.03 3.30
C ALA A 138 -11.07 13.82 2.05
N ARG A 139 -10.56 14.17 0.86
CA ARG A 139 -11.26 13.97 -0.42
C ARG A 139 -11.50 12.48 -0.72
N HIS A 140 -10.51 11.62 -0.49
CA HIS A 140 -10.69 10.17 -0.67
C HIS A 140 -11.76 9.61 0.27
N LEU A 141 -11.73 10.02 1.54
CA LEU A 141 -12.72 9.61 2.53
C LEU A 141 -14.14 10.08 2.15
N GLU A 142 -14.28 11.32 1.72
CA GLU A 142 -15.59 11.89 1.32
C GLU A 142 -16.12 11.18 0.07
N ASN A 143 -15.30 10.98 -0.95
CA ASN A 143 -15.70 10.23 -2.15
C ASN A 143 -16.15 8.80 -1.80
N ASN A 144 -15.41 8.13 -0.92
CA ASN A 144 -15.78 6.79 -0.46
C ASN A 144 -17.15 6.79 0.24
N LYS A 145 -17.39 7.78 1.11
CA LYS A 145 -18.65 7.96 1.83
C LYS A 145 -19.83 8.21 0.88
N ILE A 146 -19.67 9.10 -0.10
CA ILE A 146 -20.71 9.37 -1.11
C ILE A 146 -21.11 8.09 -1.84
N VAL A 147 -20.14 7.30 -2.31
CA VAL A 147 -20.42 6.02 -3.01
C VAL A 147 -21.09 5.02 -2.07
N ARG A 148 -20.67 4.97 -0.81
CA ARG A 148 -21.24 4.06 0.19
C ARG A 148 -22.69 4.42 0.51
N GLU A 149 -22.99 5.69 0.73
CA GLU A 149 -24.34 6.19 0.96
C GLU A 149 -25.25 5.94 -0.24
N TRP A 150 -24.73 6.15 -1.46
CA TRP A 150 -25.46 5.79 -2.68
C TRP A 150 -25.80 4.28 -2.71
N GLY A 151 -24.84 3.43 -2.42
CA GLY A 151 -25.07 1.98 -2.38
C GLY A 151 -26.15 1.59 -1.37
N TYR A 152 -26.09 2.12 -0.16
CA TYR A 152 -27.10 1.87 0.87
C TYR A 152 -28.48 2.39 0.47
N GLY A 153 -28.54 3.58 -0.13
CA GLY A 153 -29.80 4.14 -0.64
C GLY A 153 -30.45 3.30 -1.73
N HIS A 154 -29.68 2.45 -2.43
CA HIS A 154 -30.17 1.51 -3.43
C HIS A 154 -30.34 0.08 -2.91
N GLY A 155 -30.20 -0.15 -1.61
CA GLY A 155 -30.42 -1.45 -0.98
C GLY A 155 -29.22 -2.41 -1.01
N PHE A 156 -28.06 -1.96 -1.50
CA PHE A 156 -26.83 -2.74 -1.40
C PHE A 156 -26.31 -2.77 0.03
N LYS A 157 -25.53 -3.79 0.35
CA LYS A 157 -24.81 -3.91 1.62
C LYS A 157 -23.32 -4.02 1.33
N LEU A 158 -22.49 -3.49 2.21
CA LEU A 158 -21.07 -3.76 2.12
C LEU A 158 -20.82 -5.27 2.23
N PHE A 159 -19.82 -5.75 1.50
CA PHE A 159 -19.36 -7.13 1.62
C PHE A 159 -18.70 -7.37 2.98
N PRO A 160 -17.76 -6.54 3.47
CA PRO A 160 -17.20 -6.68 4.80
C PRO A 160 -18.15 -6.12 5.88
N GLU A 161 -17.92 -6.51 7.13
CA GLU A 161 -18.52 -5.80 8.26
C GLU A 161 -18.12 -4.32 8.22
N GLU A 162 -19.03 -3.42 8.56
CA GLU A 162 -18.87 -1.96 8.48
C GLU A 162 -17.56 -1.47 9.13
N LYS A 163 -17.21 -2.00 10.30
CA LYS A 163 -16.00 -1.61 11.04
C LYS A 163 -14.69 -1.97 10.37
N TYR A 164 -14.74 -2.88 9.40
CA TYR A 164 -13.59 -3.31 8.61
C TYR A 164 -13.66 -2.81 7.15
N GLY A 165 -14.68 -2.01 6.84
CA GLY A 165 -14.85 -1.44 5.51
C GLY A 165 -13.71 -0.49 5.15
N SER A 166 -13.15 -0.66 3.94
CA SER A 166 -12.10 0.21 3.42
C SER A 166 -12.55 1.65 3.30
N VAL A 167 -11.62 2.60 3.51
CA VAL A 167 -11.83 4.03 3.28
C VAL A 167 -11.39 4.50 1.90
N SER A 168 -10.75 3.64 1.11
CA SER A 168 -10.28 3.96 -0.25
C SER A 168 -11.10 3.33 -1.36
N LEU A 169 -11.94 2.34 -1.05
CA LEU A 169 -12.82 1.66 -2.00
C LEU A 169 -14.05 1.09 -1.28
N ASN A 170 -15.08 0.76 -2.05
CA ASN A 170 -16.26 0.05 -1.55
C ASN A 170 -16.43 -1.27 -2.31
N CYS A 171 -16.66 -2.36 -1.58
CA CYS A 171 -17.09 -3.63 -2.14
C CYS A 171 -18.50 -3.92 -1.62
N PHE A 172 -19.47 -3.98 -2.53
CA PHE A 172 -20.85 -4.30 -2.20
C PHE A 172 -21.13 -5.77 -2.50
N ALA A 173 -21.84 -6.43 -1.59
CA ALA A 173 -22.38 -7.75 -1.84
C ALA A 173 -23.51 -7.65 -2.86
N ASN A 174 -23.53 -8.54 -3.86
CA ASN A 174 -24.62 -8.59 -4.86
C ASN A 174 -25.86 -9.24 -4.26
N THR A 175 -26.48 -8.56 -3.29
CA THR A 175 -27.70 -9.02 -2.61
C THR A 175 -28.98 -8.78 -3.39
N LEU A 176 -28.89 -8.03 -4.49
CA LEU A 176 -30.02 -7.65 -5.34
C LEU A 176 -30.08 -8.47 -6.63
N ASP A 177 -29.19 -9.45 -6.79
CA ASP A 177 -29.06 -10.31 -7.97
C ASP A 177 -28.95 -9.50 -9.28
N VAL A 178 -28.17 -8.42 -9.22
CA VAL A 178 -27.88 -7.57 -10.38
C VAL A 178 -26.96 -8.33 -11.35
N ASP A 179 -27.34 -8.37 -12.61
CA ASP A 179 -26.47 -8.89 -13.67
C ASP A 179 -25.26 -7.95 -13.86
N ILE A 180 -24.03 -8.52 -13.77
CA ILE A 180 -22.77 -7.76 -13.76
C ILE A 180 -21.93 -8.12 -14.98
#